data_9dc08813655ea247c5a944238a3437c8
#
_entry.id   9dc08813655ea247c5a944238a3437c8
#
_cell.length_a   1.000
_cell.length_b   1.000
_cell.length_c   1.000
_cell.angle_alpha   90.00
_cell.angle_beta   90.00
_cell.angle_gamma   90.00
#
_symmetry.space_group_name_H-M   'P 1'
#
loop_
_entity.id
_entity.type
_entity.pdbx_description
1 polymer ?
#
loop_
_entity_poly.entity_id
_entity_poly.type
_entity_poly.pdbx_seq_one_letter_code
_entity_poly.pdbx_strand_id
1 'polypeptide(L)'
;MTSTTPRAALTTSADAGRPALRVVGLRKRYGDVVAVDGLDLTVASGECFGLLGPNGAGKTTTIEICEGLTASDDGTVEVLGRRWDDDEHALRERLGIQLQETQLAEKLTVEETVRLFRSFYPRGRSVDEVIDLVQLGEKRNARVGKLSGGQKQRLALACAMVGDPELIFLDEPTTGLDPQSRRQLWDLIIELKASGRSIVLTTHYMDEAEKLCDRVAIVDHGRVIALGTPRTLIASLGAEHVVEFSSPGSEEVLRAEELEALDGIQSARLHNEEWALEVTELARAVPALLRELARRGLPLEELVTHSATLEDVFVSLTGRQLRDA
;
A
#
# COMPACT_ATOMS: atom_id res chain seq x y z
N MET A 1 -2.42 -45.37 -4.06
CA MET A 1 -1.51 -44.37 -4.64
C MET A 1 -2.18 -43.77 -5.86
N THR A 2 -2.93 -42.73 -5.69
CA THR A 2 -3.59 -41.97 -6.78
C THR A 2 -2.97 -40.57 -6.77
N SER A 3 -2.11 -40.34 -7.75
CA SER A 3 -1.46 -39.06 -8.02
C SER A 3 -2.51 -38.07 -8.48
N THR A 4 -2.83 -37.06 -7.67
CA THR A 4 -3.66 -35.94 -8.06
C THR A 4 -2.73 -34.85 -8.60
N THR A 5 -2.67 -34.75 -9.91
CA THR A 5 -1.99 -33.64 -10.61
C THR A 5 -2.75 -32.34 -10.34
N PRO A 6 -2.10 -31.23 -9.94
CA PRO A 6 -2.77 -29.94 -9.79
C PRO A 6 -3.24 -29.46 -11.17
N ARG A 7 -4.55 -29.31 -11.30
CA ARG A 7 -5.21 -28.78 -12.51
C ARG A 7 -4.93 -27.27 -12.58
N ALA A 8 -4.01 -26.88 -13.46
CA ALA A 8 -3.76 -25.48 -13.81
C ALA A 8 -5.09 -24.82 -14.20
N ALA A 9 -5.40 -23.71 -13.58
CA ALA A 9 -6.53 -22.85 -13.95
C ALA A 9 -6.31 -22.38 -15.37
N LEU A 10 -7.27 -22.69 -16.25
CA LEU A 10 -7.33 -22.21 -17.62
C LEU A 10 -7.65 -20.70 -17.59
N THR A 11 -6.62 -19.86 -17.57
CA THR A 11 -6.74 -18.50 -18.08
C THR A 11 -7.02 -18.64 -19.58
N THR A 12 -8.23 -18.27 -19.99
CA THR A 12 -8.59 -18.21 -21.40
C THR A 12 -7.65 -17.21 -22.09
N SER A 13 -7.04 -17.61 -23.20
CA SER A 13 -6.01 -16.86 -23.95
C SER A 13 -6.47 -15.49 -24.50
N ALA A 14 -7.68 -15.06 -24.19
CA ALA A 14 -8.25 -13.75 -24.54
C ALA A 14 -7.92 -12.64 -23.53
N ASP A 15 -7.48 -12.96 -22.30
CA ASP A 15 -7.17 -12.00 -21.23
C ASP A 15 -5.66 -11.71 -21.07
N ALA A 16 -4.81 -12.41 -21.81
CA ALA A 16 -3.37 -12.15 -21.79
C ALA A 16 -3.07 -10.80 -22.44
N GLY A 17 -2.90 -9.76 -21.63
CA GLY A 17 -2.58 -8.39 -22.05
C GLY A 17 -3.61 -7.33 -21.63
N ARG A 18 -4.74 -7.71 -21.05
CA ARG A 18 -5.69 -6.72 -20.47
C ARG A 18 -5.27 -6.37 -19.04
N PRO A 19 -5.36 -5.08 -18.65
CA PRO A 19 -5.12 -4.70 -17.27
C PRO A 19 -6.19 -5.31 -16.33
N ALA A 20 -5.79 -5.65 -15.11
CA ALA A 20 -6.72 -6.07 -14.07
C ALA A 20 -7.62 -4.91 -13.61
N LEU A 21 -7.07 -3.68 -13.61
CA LEU A 21 -7.81 -2.47 -13.29
C LEU A 21 -7.33 -1.32 -14.19
N ARG A 22 -8.26 -0.55 -14.73
CA ARG A 22 -7.99 0.68 -15.46
C ARG A 22 -8.93 1.77 -15.00
N VAL A 23 -8.36 2.88 -14.57
CA VAL A 23 -9.06 4.08 -14.12
C VAL A 23 -8.60 5.26 -14.95
N VAL A 24 -9.54 6.04 -15.50
CA VAL A 24 -9.24 7.19 -16.37
C VAL A 24 -10.08 8.37 -15.93
N GLY A 25 -9.42 9.46 -15.55
CA GLY A 25 -10.03 10.74 -15.22
C GLY A 25 -10.99 10.70 -14.05
N LEU A 26 -10.77 9.78 -13.08
CA LEU A 26 -11.70 9.54 -11.98
C LEU A 26 -11.89 10.78 -11.13
N ARG A 27 -13.16 11.15 -10.86
CA ARG A 27 -13.54 12.27 -9.99
C ARG A 27 -14.60 11.86 -8.99
N LYS A 28 -14.45 12.38 -7.76
CA LYS A 28 -15.43 12.20 -6.69
C LYS A 28 -15.43 13.38 -5.72
N ARG A 29 -16.64 13.85 -5.40
CA ARG A 29 -16.85 14.90 -4.40
C ARG A 29 -17.87 14.46 -3.36
N TYR A 30 -17.70 14.95 -2.16
CA TYR A 30 -18.67 14.84 -1.06
C TYR A 30 -18.95 16.25 -0.54
N GLY A 31 -20.08 16.83 -0.98
CA GLY A 31 -20.36 18.22 -0.72
C GLY A 31 -19.27 19.14 -1.31
N ASP A 32 -18.62 19.91 -0.45
CA ASP A 32 -17.54 20.82 -0.85
C ASP A 32 -16.15 20.14 -0.92
N VAL A 33 -16.03 18.92 -0.42
CA VAL A 33 -14.76 18.19 -0.39
C VAL A 33 -14.54 17.44 -1.69
N VAL A 34 -13.44 17.70 -2.38
CA VAL A 34 -12.98 16.92 -3.54
C VAL A 34 -12.13 15.78 -3.03
N ALA A 35 -12.67 14.55 -3.04
CA ALA A 35 -11.98 13.36 -2.56
C ALA A 35 -11.05 12.77 -3.64
N VAL A 36 -11.46 12.81 -4.93
CA VAL A 36 -10.67 12.35 -6.08
C VAL A 36 -10.79 13.39 -7.19
N ASP A 37 -9.68 13.80 -7.80
CA ASP A 37 -9.63 14.90 -8.76
C ASP A 37 -8.85 14.54 -10.03
N GLY A 38 -9.48 13.77 -10.91
CA GLY A 38 -8.91 13.41 -12.20
C GLY A 38 -7.81 12.35 -12.10
N LEU A 39 -8.04 11.32 -11.27
CA LEU A 39 -7.06 10.27 -11.02
C LEU A 39 -7.03 9.25 -12.16
N ASP A 40 -5.82 8.97 -12.66
CA ASP A 40 -5.52 7.95 -13.66
C ASP A 40 -4.62 6.88 -13.05
N LEU A 41 -4.99 5.59 -13.23
CA LEU A 41 -4.12 4.47 -12.89
C LEU A 41 -4.43 3.23 -13.74
N THR A 42 -3.44 2.37 -13.88
CA THR A 42 -3.58 1.08 -14.55
C THR A 42 -2.79 0.02 -13.78
N VAL A 43 -3.45 -1.08 -13.45
CA VAL A 43 -2.87 -2.25 -12.79
C VAL A 43 -2.81 -3.40 -13.79
N ALA A 44 -1.63 -3.97 -13.99
CA ALA A 44 -1.47 -5.11 -14.87
C ALA A 44 -2.04 -6.39 -14.25
N SER A 45 -2.38 -7.39 -15.08
CA SER A 45 -2.76 -8.71 -14.57
C SER A 45 -1.58 -9.38 -13.85
N GLY A 46 -1.83 -9.91 -12.66
CA GLY A 46 -0.81 -10.54 -11.80
C GLY A 46 0.11 -9.56 -11.06
N GLU A 47 -0.16 -8.26 -11.16
CA GLU A 47 0.60 -7.22 -10.45
C GLU A 47 0.07 -7.01 -9.03
N CYS A 48 0.97 -6.78 -8.08
CA CYS A 48 0.64 -6.19 -6.79
C CYS A 48 0.89 -4.68 -6.87
N PHE A 49 -0.17 -3.90 -6.83
CA PHE A 49 -0.16 -2.45 -6.99
C PHE A 49 -0.52 -1.75 -5.67
N GLY A 50 0.32 -0.80 -5.25
CA GLY A 50 0.11 -0.01 -4.04
C GLY A 50 -0.47 1.37 -4.33
N LEU A 51 -1.49 1.79 -3.58
CA LEU A 51 -2.00 3.14 -3.55
C LEU A 51 -1.61 3.78 -2.22
N LEU A 52 -0.61 4.65 -2.25
CA LEU A 52 0.04 5.23 -1.08
C LEU A 52 -0.38 6.68 -0.89
N GLY A 53 -0.38 7.13 0.35
CA GLY A 53 -0.63 8.53 0.68
C GLY A 53 -1.18 8.70 2.08
N PRO A 54 -1.28 9.94 2.58
CA PRO A 54 -1.79 10.24 3.90
C PRO A 54 -3.28 9.94 4.03
N ASN A 55 -3.79 10.03 5.27
CA ASN A 55 -5.22 9.99 5.50
C ASN A 55 -5.90 11.17 4.80
N GLY A 56 -7.06 10.92 4.19
CA GLY A 56 -7.77 11.94 3.42
C GLY A 56 -7.23 12.20 2.01
N ALA A 57 -6.16 11.52 1.56
CA ALA A 57 -5.63 11.67 0.19
C ALA A 57 -6.56 11.17 -0.92
N GLY A 58 -7.65 10.45 -0.58
CA GLY A 58 -8.60 9.88 -1.54
C GLY A 58 -8.39 8.40 -1.87
N LYS A 59 -7.49 7.71 -1.16
CA LYS A 59 -7.18 6.27 -1.39
C LYS A 59 -8.42 5.38 -1.25
N THR A 60 -9.04 5.38 -0.07
CA THR A 60 -10.23 4.57 0.24
C THR A 60 -11.38 4.89 -0.73
N THR A 61 -11.64 6.18 -0.99
CA THR A 61 -12.66 6.57 -1.98
C THR A 61 -12.38 6.01 -3.37
N THR A 62 -11.11 6.05 -3.81
CA THR A 62 -10.70 5.49 -5.11
C THR A 62 -10.94 3.98 -5.14
N ILE A 63 -10.55 3.26 -4.09
CA ILE A 63 -10.74 1.81 -3.99
C ILE A 63 -12.23 1.45 -3.93
N GLU A 64 -13.04 2.10 -3.10
CA GLU A 64 -14.49 1.87 -3.02
C GLU A 64 -15.20 2.05 -4.37
N ILE A 65 -14.75 3.01 -5.19
CA ILE A 65 -15.27 3.17 -6.56
C ILE A 65 -14.82 2.01 -7.45
N CYS A 66 -13.57 1.57 -7.34
CA CYS A 66 -13.07 0.42 -8.09
C CYS A 66 -13.75 -0.90 -7.68
N GLU A 67 -14.15 -1.03 -6.43
CA GLU A 67 -14.90 -2.16 -5.87
C GLU A 67 -16.40 -2.14 -6.23
N GLY A 68 -16.89 -1.03 -6.80
CA GLY A 68 -18.31 -0.84 -7.09
C GLY A 68 -19.17 -0.60 -5.84
N LEU A 69 -18.58 -0.14 -4.75
CA LEU A 69 -19.29 0.23 -3.51
C LEU A 69 -19.78 1.68 -3.56
N THR A 70 -19.08 2.54 -4.28
CA THR A 70 -19.38 3.97 -4.42
C THR A 70 -19.37 4.35 -5.90
N ALA A 71 -20.36 5.13 -6.35
CA ALA A 71 -20.39 5.65 -7.70
C ALA A 71 -19.41 6.83 -7.86
N SER A 72 -18.69 6.89 -8.99
CA SER A 72 -17.92 8.08 -9.39
C SER A 72 -18.84 9.21 -9.84
N ASP A 73 -18.36 10.46 -9.77
CA ASP A 73 -19.06 11.60 -10.35
C ASP A 73 -18.66 11.80 -11.81
N ASP A 74 -17.41 11.42 -12.18
CA ASP A 74 -16.89 11.46 -13.55
C ASP A 74 -15.74 10.45 -13.70
N GLY A 75 -15.33 10.19 -14.94
CA GLY A 75 -14.27 9.25 -15.27
C GLY A 75 -14.78 7.84 -15.61
N THR A 76 -13.83 6.97 -15.89
CA THR A 76 -14.13 5.58 -16.28
C THR A 76 -13.34 4.61 -15.44
N VAL A 77 -14.02 3.57 -14.94
CA VAL A 77 -13.40 2.44 -14.23
C VAL A 77 -13.72 1.15 -14.95
N GLU A 78 -12.68 0.46 -15.37
CA GLU A 78 -12.75 -0.88 -15.97
C GLU A 78 -12.04 -1.88 -15.05
N VAL A 79 -12.77 -2.88 -14.60
CA VAL A 79 -12.29 -3.96 -13.71
C VAL A 79 -12.32 -5.27 -14.49
N LEU A 80 -11.16 -5.95 -14.60
CA LEU A 80 -11.03 -7.18 -15.39
C LEU A 80 -11.62 -7.05 -16.81
N GLY A 81 -11.43 -5.85 -17.42
CA GLY A 81 -11.90 -5.52 -18.76
C GLY A 81 -13.41 -5.30 -18.90
N ARG A 82 -14.13 -5.07 -17.81
CA ARG A 82 -15.57 -4.78 -17.76
C ARG A 82 -15.85 -3.54 -16.93
N ARG A 83 -16.98 -2.89 -17.20
CA ARG A 83 -17.50 -1.80 -16.36
C ARG A 83 -18.55 -2.35 -15.40
N TRP A 84 -18.73 -1.69 -14.26
CA TRP A 84 -19.73 -2.07 -13.27
C TRP A 84 -21.16 -2.07 -13.84
N ASP A 85 -21.46 -1.10 -14.71
CA ASP A 85 -22.78 -0.98 -15.36
C ASP A 85 -23.09 -2.13 -16.36
N ASP A 86 -22.05 -2.83 -16.85
CA ASP A 86 -22.25 -3.88 -17.86
C ASP A 86 -22.63 -5.23 -17.24
N ASP A 87 -21.96 -5.62 -16.13
CA ASP A 87 -22.19 -6.93 -15.51
C ASP A 87 -21.63 -6.95 -14.06
N GLU A 88 -22.36 -6.30 -13.16
CA GLU A 88 -22.00 -6.20 -11.74
C GLU A 88 -21.85 -7.58 -11.08
N HIS A 89 -22.78 -8.51 -11.39
CA HIS A 89 -22.79 -9.83 -10.77
C HIS A 89 -21.55 -10.66 -11.15
N ALA A 90 -21.20 -10.69 -12.43
CA ALA A 90 -20.02 -11.40 -12.89
C ALA A 90 -18.71 -10.78 -12.38
N LEU A 91 -18.67 -9.46 -12.16
CA LEU A 91 -17.52 -8.82 -11.52
C LEU A 91 -17.39 -9.24 -10.05
N ARG A 92 -18.48 -9.18 -9.29
CA ARG A 92 -18.47 -9.55 -7.85
C ARG A 92 -18.00 -10.99 -7.62
N GLU A 93 -18.28 -11.93 -8.52
CA GLU A 93 -17.80 -13.31 -8.42
C GLU A 93 -16.29 -13.45 -8.62
N ARG A 94 -15.64 -12.49 -9.31
CA ARG A 94 -14.21 -12.51 -9.66
C ARG A 94 -13.34 -11.64 -8.75
N LEU A 95 -13.95 -10.92 -7.83
CA LEU A 95 -13.28 -10.01 -6.91
C LEU A 95 -13.22 -10.57 -5.49
N GLY A 96 -12.11 -10.30 -4.81
CA GLY A 96 -11.97 -10.45 -3.38
C GLY A 96 -11.77 -9.06 -2.76
N ILE A 97 -12.57 -8.73 -1.75
CA ILE A 97 -12.54 -7.42 -1.12
C ILE A 97 -12.31 -7.59 0.38
N GLN A 98 -11.31 -6.93 0.91
CA GLN A 98 -11.07 -6.78 2.34
C GLN A 98 -11.10 -5.31 2.67
N LEU A 99 -12.17 -4.88 3.33
CA LEU A 99 -12.35 -3.50 3.79
C LEU A 99 -11.48 -3.22 5.02
N GLN A 100 -11.14 -1.95 5.25
CA GLN A 100 -10.37 -1.48 6.41
C GLN A 100 -11.00 -1.93 7.73
N GLU A 101 -12.32 -1.80 7.88
CA GLU A 101 -13.09 -2.31 9.02
C GLU A 101 -14.02 -3.45 8.59
N THR A 102 -13.50 -4.67 8.56
CA THR A 102 -14.34 -5.84 8.31
C THR A 102 -15.01 -6.29 9.61
N GLN A 103 -16.28 -5.91 9.79
CA GLN A 103 -17.08 -6.33 10.95
C GLN A 103 -17.58 -7.75 10.75
N LEU A 104 -16.84 -8.73 11.24
CA LEU A 104 -17.24 -10.12 11.25
C LEU A 104 -18.09 -10.44 12.49
N ALA A 105 -19.07 -11.33 12.34
CA ALA A 105 -19.97 -11.73 13.42
C ALA A 105 -19.21 -12.44 14.56
N GLU A 106 -19.03 -11.78 15.69
CA GLU A 106 -18.20 -12.24 16.82
C GLU A 106 -18.61 -13.58 17.41
N LYS A 107 -19.88 -13.96 17.28
CA LYS A 107 -20.44 -15.22 17.82
C LYS A 107 -20.17 -16.43 16.94
N LEU A 108 -19.89 -16.24 15.66
CA LEU A 108 -19.53 -17.32 14.74
C LEU A 108 -18.11 -17.80 15.00
N THR A 109 -17.85 -19.07 14.69
CA THR A 109 -16.49 -19.62 14.63
C THR A 109 -15.80 -19.21 13.32
N VAL A 110 -14.48 -19.41 13.24
CA VAL A 110 -13.71 -19.23 12.00
C VAL A 110 -14.32 -20.03 10.86
N GLU A 111 -14.59 -21.34 11.09
CA GLU A 111 -15.18 -22.20 10.07
C GLU A 111 -16.56 -21.75 9.63
N GLU A 112 -17.44 -21.42 10.58
CA GLU A 112 -18.79 -20.94 10.27
C GLU A 112 -18.74 -19.64 9.45
N THR A 113 -17.83 -18.74 9.78
CA THR A 113 -17.62 -17.49 9.05
C THR A 113 -17.18 -17.76 7.60
N VAL A 114 -16.11 -18.56 7.42
CA VAL A 114 -15.63 -18.90 6.07
C VAL A 114 -16.71 -19.63 5.27
N ARG A 115 -17.44 -20.56 5.89
CA ARG A 115 -18.55 -21.29 5.27
C ARG A 115 -19.68 -20.36 4.84
N LEU A 116 -20.03 -19.38 5.66
CA LEU A 116 -21.02 -18.36 5.32
C LEU A 116 -20.60 -17.58 4.08
N PHE A 117 -19.39 -17.02 4.07
CA PHE A 117 -18.91 -16.26 2.91
C PHE A 117 -18.80 -17.13 1.66
N ARG A 118 -18.34 -18.38 1.81
CA ARG A 118 -18.26 -19.33 0.68
C ARG A 118 -19.63 -19.60 0.05
N SER A 119 -20.72 -19.54 0.82
CA SER A 119 -22.08 -19.78 0.32
C SER A 119 -22.61 -18.68 -0.61
N PHE A 120 -21.97 -17.51 -0.65
CA PHE A 120 -22.34 -16.42 -1.56
C PHE A 120 -21.83 -16.64 -2.98
N TYR A 121 -20.92 -17.57 -3.18
CA TYR A 121 -20.30 -17.81 -4.47
C TYR A 121 -20.72 -19.18 -5.04
N PRO A 122 -21.13 -19.25 -6.33
CA PRO A 122 -21.48 -20.53 -6.95
C PRO A 122 -20.26 -21.45 -7.12
N ARG A 123 -19.08 -20.85 -7.27
CA ARG A 123 -17.77 -21.53 -7.40
C ARG A 123 -16.79 -20.91 -6.44
N GLY A 124 -15.68 -21.58 -6.13
CA GLY A 124 -14.61 -21.07 -5.28
C GLY A 124 -13.88 -22.18 -4.54
N ARG A 125 -13.01 -21.77 -3.64
CA ARG A 125 -12.20 -22.68 -2.81
C ARG A 125 -13.03 -23.36 -1.76
N SER A 126 -12.61 -24.53 -1.32
CA SER A 126 -13.21 -25.18 -0.17
C SER A 126 -12.90 -24.42 1.13
N VAL A 127 -13.74 -24.64 2.15
CA VAL A 127 -13.53 -24.02 3.48
C VAL A 127 -12.18 -24.44 4.07
N ASP A 128 -11.78 -25.69 3.86
CA ASP A 128 -10.51 -26.22 4.36
C ASP A 128 -9.32 -25.54 3.69
N GLU A 129 -9.31 -25.46 2.35
CA GLU A 129 -8.26 -24.77 1.60
C GLU A 129 -8.08 -23.31 2.01
N VAL A 130 -9.18 -22.61 2.28
CA VAL A 130 -9.12 -21.20 2.67
C VAL A 130 -8.61 -21.03 4.10
N ILE A 131 -9.05 -21.88 5.05
CA ILE A 131 -8.57 -21.84 6.44
C ILE A 131 -7.07 -22.18 6.51
N ASP A 132 -6.62 -23.16 5.72
CA ASP A 132 -5.21 -23.53 5.63
C ASP A 132 -4.37 -22.42 4.99
N LEU A 133 -4.86 -21.79 3.91
CA LEU A 133 -4.21 -20.66 3.25
C LEU A 133 -3.88 -19.54 4.24
N VAL A 134 -4.83 -19.16 5.11
CA VAL A 134 -4.63 -18.09 6.09
C VAL A 134 -4.06 -18.57 7.43
N GLN A 135 -3.64 -19.83 7.52
CA GLN A 135 -3.00 -20.43 8.69
C GLN A 135 -3.85 -20.30 9.98
N LEU A 136 -5.16 -20.52 9.85
CA LEU A 136 -6.11 -20.50 10.98
C LEU A 136 -6.63 -21.90 11.37
N GLY A 137 -5.98 -22.99 10.95
CA GLY A 137 -6.39 -24.38 11.24
C GLY A 137 -6.59 -24.65 12.73
N GLU A 138 -5.63 -24.24 13.58
CA GLU A 138 -5.73 -24.40 15.05
C GLU A 138 -6.85 -23.56 15.69
N LYS A 139 -7.31 -22.51 15.01
CA LYS A 139 -8.37 -21.61 15.46
C LYS A 139 -9.71 -21.87 14.81
N ARG A 140 -9.83 -22.93 14.02
CA ARG A 140 -11.02 -23.31 13.24
C ARG A 140 -12.32 -23.20 14.03
N ASN A 141 -12.33 -23.73 15.26
CA ASN A 141 -13.48 -23.75 16.14
C ASN A 141 -13.52 -22.58 17.13
N ALA A 142 -12.56 -21.64 17.06
CA ALA A 142 -12.56 -20.45 17.90
C ALA A 142 -13.58 -19.43 17.38
N ARG A 143 -14.29 -18.76 18.29
CA ARG A 143 -15.21 -17.67 17.94
C ARG A 143 -14.41 -16.45 17.49
N VAL A 144 -14.93 -15.72 16.49
CA VAL A 144 -14.30 -14.51 15.94
C VAL A 144 -13.99 -13.47 17.02
N GLY A 145 -14.89 -13.26 17.98
CA GLY A 145 -14.65 -12.35 19.10
C GLY A 145 -13.50 -12.73 20.04
N LYS A 146 -12.96 -13.95 19.92
CA LYS A 146 -11.82 -14.45 20.71
C LYS A 146 -10.49 -14.41 19.95
N LEU A 147 -10.50 -13.98 18.69
CA LEU A 147 -9.31 -13.88 17.86
C LEU A 147 -8.52 -12.61 18.19
N SER A 148 -7.19 -12.69 18.04
CA SER A 148 -6.34 -11.49 18.04
C SER A 148 -6.61 -10.62 16.81
N GLY A 149 -6.14 -9.36 16.81
CA GLY A 149 -6.26 -8.47 15.66
C GLY A 149 -5.70 -9.10 14.39
N GLY A 150 -4.48 -9.63 14.43
CA GLY A 150 -3.87 -10.31 13.27
C GLY A 150 -4.63 -11.55 12.82
N GLN A 151 -5.23 -12.32 13.74
CA GLN A 151 -6.08 -13.45 13.38
C GLN A 151 -7.39 -13.00 12.72
N LYS A 152 -7.99 -11.88 13.19
CA LYS A 152 -9.17 -11.29 12.55
C LYS A 152 -8.87 -10.79 11.13
N GLN A 153 -7.71 -10.14 10.91
CA GLN A 153 -7.29 -9.71 9.58
C GLN A 153 -7.05 -10.88 8.64
N ARG A 154 -6.40 -11.95 9.11
CA ARG A 154 -6.25 -13.17 8.30
C ARG A 154 -7.60 -13.83 7.98
N LEU A 155 -8.56 -13.79 8.91
CA LEU A 155 -9.92 -14.28 8.64
C LEU A 155 -10.67 -13.38 7.63
N ALA A 156 -10.49 -12.07 7.68
CA ALA A 156 -11.04 -11.14 6.69
C ALA A 156 -10.48 -11.43 5.30
N LEU A 157 -9.16 -11.64 5.19
CA LEU A 157 -8.53 -12.09 3.94
C LEU A 157 -9.07 -13.45 3.49
N ALA A 158 -9.29 -14.41 4.41
CA ALA A 158 -9.94 -15.68 4.10
C ALA A 158 -11.31 -15.47 3.44
N CYS A 159 -12.14 -14.60 4.02
CA CYS A 159 -13.45 -14.27 3.45
C CYS A 159 -13.37 -13.66 2.05
N ALA A 160 -12.37 -12.84 1.78
CA ALA A 160 -12.10 -12.28 0.45
C ALA A 160 -11.66 -13.36 -0.56
N MET A 161 -11.03 -14.45 -0.08
CA MET A 161 -10.45 -15.51 -0.93
C MET A 161 -11.41 -16.67 -1.26
N VAL A 162 -12.57 -16.76 -0.62
CA VAL A 162 -13.50 -17.92 -0.80
C VAL A 162 -14.02 -18.09 -2.21
N GLY A 163 -14.20 -16.98 -2.97
CA GLY A 163 -14.64 -16.98 -4.36
C GLY A 163 -13.56 -17.38 -5.37
N ASP A 164 -12.32 -17.59 -4.93
CA ASP A 164 -11.13 -17.79 -5.79
C ASP A 164 -10.90 -16.61 -6.77
N PRO A 165 -10.79 -15.37 -6.26
CA PRO A 165 -10.82 -14.15 -7.05
C PRO A 165 -9.59 -14.02 -7.98
N GLU A 166 -9.78 -13.31 -9.09
CA GLU A 166 -8.70 -12.91 -10.03
C GLU A 166 -8.03 -11.60 -9.61
N LEU A 167 -8.80 -10.69 -8.99
CA LEU A 167 -8.34 -9.41 -8.47
C LEU A 167 -8.78 -9.27 -7.01
N ILE A 168 -7.85 -8.86 -6.15
CA ILE A 168 -8.05 -8.70 -4.72
C ILE A 168 -7.79 -7.24 -4.36
N PHE A 169 -8.74 -6.62 -3.64
CA PHE A 169 -8.59 -5.32 -3.02
C PHE A 169 -8.35 -5.48 -1.53
N LEU A 170 -7.33 -4.80 -1.00
CA LEU A 170 -6.94 -4.81 0.40
C LEU A 170 -6.83 -3.36 0.89
N ASP A 171 -7.82 -2.91 1.65
CA ASP A 171 -7.79 -1.55 2.19
C ASP A 171 -7.12 -1.55 3.56
N GLU A 172 -5.91 -0.97 3.64
CA GLU A 172 -5.06 -0.87 4.82
C GLU A 172 -4.93 -2.18 5.62
N PRO A 173 -4.50 -3.29 5.00
CA PRO A 173 -4.66 -4.64 5.56
C PRO A 173 -3.87 -4.88 6.85
N THR A 174 -2.85 -4.07 7.13
CA THR A 174 -1.95 -4.27 8.30
C THR A 174 -2.10 -3.22 9.38
N THR A 175 -3.03 -2.28 9.23
CA THR A 175 -3.25 -1.22 10.20
C THR A 175 -3.63 -1.78 11.58
N GLY A 176 -2.96 -1.29 12.62
CA GLY A 176 -3.19 -1.72 14.00
C GLY A 176 -2.62 -3.10 14.37
N LEU A 177 -1.86 -3.75 13.49
CA LEU A 177 -1.22 -5.03 13.76
C LEU A 177 0.15 -4.85 14.45
N ASP A 178 0.45 -5.78 15.35
CA ASP A 178 1.80 -5.93 15.87
C ASP A 178 2.78 -6.37 14.76
N PRO A 179 4.11 -6.13 14.91
CA PRO A 179 5.10 -6.42 13.86
C PRO A 179 5.13 -7.88 13.41
N GLN A 180 4.82 -8.84 14.28
CA GLN A 180 4.82 -10.26 13.93
C GLN A 180 3.58 -10.60 13.08
N SER A 181 2.40 -10.15 13.47
CA SER A 181 1.15 -10.33 12.73
C SER A 181 1.22 -9.67 11.36
N ARG A 182 1.85 -8.48 11.26
CA ARG A 182 2.09 -7.78 9.99
C ARG A 182 2.93 -8.62 9.04
N ARG A 183 4.07 -9.15 9.50
CA ARG A 183 4.93 -10.02 8.67
C ARG A 183 4.20 -11.25 8.17
N GLN A 184 3.42 -11.91 9.03
CA GLN A 184 2.62 -13.07 8.63
C GLN A 184 1.61 -12.73 7.52
N LEU A 185 0.98 -11.56 7.59
CA LEU A 185 0.06 -11.12 6.55
C LEU A 185 0.79 -10.77 5.25
N TRP A 186 1.97 -10.16 5.33
CA TRP A 186 2.82 -9.91 4.16
C TRP A 186 3.21 -11.20 3.44
N ASP A 187 3.61 -12.23 4.18
CA ASP A 187 3.95 -13.53 3.60
C ASP A 187 2.76 -14.12 2.84
N LEU A 188 1.54 -14.03 3.38
CA LEU A 188 0.32 -14.46 2.69
C LEU A 188 0.05 -13.66 1.41
N ILE A 189 0.23 -12.34 1.44
CA ILE A 189 0.04 -11.49 0.25
C ILE A 189 1.08 -11.84 -0.83
N ILE A 190 2.34 -12.10 -0.44
CA ILE A 190 3.39 -12.55 -1.35
C ILE A 190 3.03 -13.91 -1.98
N GLU A 191 2.50 -14.86 -1.22
CA GLU A 191 2.04 -16.16 -1.74
C GLU A 191 0.88 -16.00 -2.73
N LEU A 192 -0.09 -15.12 -2.44
CA LEU A 192 -1.20 -14.82 -3.33
C LEU A 192 -0.71 -14.21 -4.65
N LYS A 193 0.21 -13.25 -4.59
CA LYS A 193 0.87 -12.67 -5.76
C LYS A 193 1.61 -13.74 -6.56
N ALA A 194 2.40 -14.60 -5.91
CA ALA A 194 3.13 -15.68 -6.57
C ALA A 194 2.20 -16.70 -7.26
N SER A 195 0.95 -16.83 -6.81
CA SER A 195 -0.08 -17.65 -7.46
C SER A 195 -0.72 -16.99 -8.69
N GLY A 196 -0.24 -15.80 -9.11
CA GLY A 196 -0.70 -15.07 -10.29
C GLY A 196 -1.93 -14.20 -10.07
N ARG A 197 -2.30 -13.90 -8.82
CA ARG A 197 -3.41 -12.99 -8.49
C ARG A 197 -3.00 -11.54 -8.65
N SER A 198 -3.91 -10.73 -9.19
CA SER A 198 -3.75 -9.28 -9.18
C SER A 198 -4.17 -8.75 -7.82
N ILE A 199 -3.40 -7.84 -7.25
CA ILE A 199 -3.67 -7.27 -5.92
C ILE A 199 -3.57 -5.76 -6.01
N VAL A 200 -4.57 -5.07 -5.47
CA VAL A 200 -4.53 -3.62 -5.24
C VAL A 200 -4.63 -3.41 -3.74
N LEU A 201 -3.62 -2.77 -3.16
CA LEU A 201 -3.64 -2.47 -1.74
C LEU A 201 -3.50 -0.97 -1.50
N THR A 202 -4.20 -0.47 -0.48
CA THR A 202 -3.93 0.85 0.07
C THR A 202 -3.07 0.71 1.31
N THR A 203 -2.19 1.65 1.52
CA THR A 203 -1.42 1.73 2.76
C THR A 203 -0.88 3.15 2.97
N HIS A 204 -0.62 3.48 4.22
CA HIS A 204 0.18 4.62 4.62
C HIS A 204 1.57 4.18 5.15
N TYR A 205 1.84 2.85 5.16
CA TYR A 205 3.15 2.30 5.53
C TYR A 205 4.00 2.11 4.28
N MET A 206 5.10 2.87 4.18
CA MET A 206 5.98 2.81 3.00
C MET A 206 6.77 1.52 2.92
N ASP A 207 7.19 0.96 4.06
CA ASP A 207 7.86 -0.34 4.16
C ASP A 207 6.99 -1.51 3.64
N GLU A 208 5.67 -1.43 3.86
CA GLU A 208 4.72 -2.39 3.29
C GLU A 208 4.70 -2.32 1.77
N ALA A 209 4.60 -1.10 1.23
CA ALA A 209 4.58 -0.90 -0.21
C ALA A 209 5.88 -1.33 -0.89
N GLU A 210 7.03 -1.01 -0.30
CA GLU A 210 8.34 -1.44 -0.79
C GLU A 210 8.48 -2.96 -0.80
N LYS A 211 7.90 -3.63 0.21
CA LYS A 211 8.00 -5.08 0.35
C LYS A 211 7.07 -5.86 -0.57
N LEU A 212 5.84 -5.37 -0.78
CA LEU A 212 4.77 -6.12 -1.43
C LEU A 212 4.54 -5.72 -2.88
N CYS A 213 4.67 -4.43 -3.21
CA CYS A 213 4.20 -3.89 -4.48
C CYS A 213 5.25 -3.93 -5.58
N ASP A 214 4.81 -4.28 -6.79
CA ASP A 214 5.61 -4.15 -8.01
C ASP A 214 5.69 -2.69 -8.47
N ARG A 215 4.55 -2.00 -8.38
CA ARG A 215 4.42 -0.57 -8.66
C ARG A 215 3.55 0.08 -7.61
N VAL A 216 3.77 1.35 -7.41
CA VAL A 216 3.01 2.18 -6.48
C VAL A 216 2.61 3.50 -7.13
N ALA A 217 1.43 3.98 -6.78
CA ALA A 217 1.01 5.36 -7.01
C ALA A 217 0.99 6.10 -5.67
N ILE A 218 1.70 7.20 -5.60
CA ILE A 218 1.62 8.12 -4.46
C ILE A 218 0.50 9.10 -4.76
N VAL A 219 -0.49 9.16 -3.86
CA VAL A 219 -1.68 10.01 -3.98
C VAL A 219 -1.66 11.09 -2.93
N ASP A 220 -1.92 12.30 -3.35
CA ASP A 220 -2.12 13.44 -2.48
C ASP A 220 -3.23 14.35 -3.03
N HIS A 221 -4.11 14.85 -2.16
CA HIS A 221 -5.25 15.69 -2.54
C HIS A 221 -6.08 15.15 -3.73
N GLY A 222 -6.35 13.84 -3.73
CA GLY A 222 -7.14 13.16 -4.75
C GLY A 222 -6.46 12.98 -6.11
N ARG A 223 -5.15 13.20 -6.21
CA ARG A 223 -4.37 13.10 -7.45
C ARG A 223 -3.17 12.17 -7.30
N VAL A 224 -2.80 11.47 -8.36
CA VAL A 224 -1.53 10.76 -8.42
C VAL A 224 -0.41 11.78 -8.62
N ILE A 225 0.51 11.87 -7.65
CA ILE A 225 1.68 12.78 -7.71
C ILE A 225 2.96 12.08 -8.14
N ALA A 226 3.03 10.75 -7.98
CA ALA A 226 4.11 9.92 -8.51
C ALA A 226 3.61 8.50 -8.80
N LEU A 227 4.18 7.85 -9.82
CA LEU A 227 3.84 6.49 -10.23
C LEU A 227 5.09 5.78 -10.74
N GLY A 228 5.39 4.62 -10.18
CA GLY A 228 6.57 3.83 -10.59
C GLY A 228 6.77 2.59 -9.74
N THR A 229 7.87 1.87 -9.96
CA THR A 229 8.32 0.86 -8.99
C THR A 229 8.88 1.55 -7.74
N PRO A 230 8.80 0.96 -6.54
CA PRO A 230 9.44 1.53 -5.36
C PRO A 230 10.88 1.97 -5.63
N ARG A 231 11.65 1.09 -6.27
CA ARG A 231 13.05 1.36 -6.62
C ARG A 231 13.23 2.57 -7.56
N THR A 232 12.37 2.72 -8.58
CA THR A 232 12.50 3.85 -9.53
C THR A 232 12.10 5.16 -8.88
N LEU A 233 11.10 5.14 -7.99
CA LEU A 233 10.69 6.32 -7.25
C LEU A 233 11.77 6.76 -6.27
N ILE A 234 12.35 5.85 -5.49
CA ILE A 234 13.48 6.15 -4.60
C ILE A 234 14.67 6.69 -5.39
N ALA A 235 15.02 6.05 -6.52
CA ALA A 235 16.11 6.52 -7.37
C ALA A 235 15.87 7.93 -7.97
N SER A 236 14.60 8.37 -8.08
CA SER A 236 14.29 9.72 -8.58
C SER A 236 14.68 10.86 -7.63
N LEU A 237 14.93 10.55 -6.34
CA LEU A 237 15.53 11.51 -5.40
C LEU A 237 16.96 11.91 -5.81
N GLY A 238 17.65 11.05 -6.59
CA GLY A 238 19.05 11.28 -6.95
C GLY A 238 20.03 11.01 -5.81
N ALA A 239 19.54 10.70 -4.61
CA ALA A 239 20.32 10.44 -3.40
C ALA A 239 20.22 8.95 -3.01
N GLU A 240 21.33 8.40 -2.50
CA GLU A 240 21.35 7.03 -1.99
C GLU A 240 21.03 6.98 -0.48
N HIS A 241 21.28 8.09 0.22
CA HIS A 241 21.13 8.18 1.66
C HIS A 241 20.49 9.50 2.08
N VAL A 242 19.87 9.49 3.25
CA VAL A 242 19.39 10.68 3.96
C VAL A 242 20.16 10.81 5.27
N VAL A 243 20.57 12.05 5.58
CA VAL A 243 21.18 12.43 6.84
C VAL A 243 20.23 13.38 7.55
N GLU A 244 19.67 12.94 8.65
CA GLU A 244 18.84 13.78 9.51
C GLU A 244 19.70 14.27 10.67
N PHE A 245 19.58 15.55 11.04
CA PHE A 245 20.29 16.08 12.20
C PHE A 245 19.49 17.19 12.87
N SER A 246 19.66 17.28 14.20
CA SER A 246 19.21 18.40 15.01
C SER A 246 20.39 19.16 15.61
N SER A 247 20.26 20.47 15.64
CA SER A 247 21.24 21.39 16.22
C SER A 247 20.50 22.63 16.71
N PRO A 248 20.45 22.92 18.02
CA PRO A 248 19.69 24.03 18.57
C PRO A 248 20.12 25.37 17.95
N GLY A 249 19.14 26.16 17.49
CA GLY A 249 19.36 27.44 16.85
C GLY A 249 19.89 27.37 15.41
N SER A 250 19.99 26.18 14.84
CA SER A 250 20.46 26.00 13.45
C SER A 250 19.45 26.56 12.45
N GLU A 251 18.16 26.51 12.75
CA GLU A 251 17.07 27.02 11.93
C GLU A 251 17.16 28.53 11.69
N GLU A 252 17.77 29.28 12.62
CA GLU A 252 17.98 30.72 12.48
C GLU A 252 19.27 31.07 11.70
N VAL A 253 20.25 30.15 11.73
CA VAL A 253 21.63 30.41 11.26
C VAL A 253 21.94 29.72 9.94
N LEU A 254 21.39 28.51 9.70
CA LEU A 254 21.61 27.74 8.48
C LEU A 254 20.56 28.04 7.44
N ARG A 255 20.99 28.00 6.15
CA ARG A 255 20.12 28.07 5.00
C ARG A 255 20.27 26.80 4.16
N ALA A 256 19.18 26.34 3.55
CA ALA A 256 19.19 25.14 2.71
C ALA A 256 20.29 25.23 1.62
N GLU A 257 20.37 26.38 0.95
CA GLU A 257 21.33 26.63 -0.14
C GLU A 257 22.80 26.53 0.34
N GLU A 258 23.06 26.89 1.61
CA GLU A 258 24.41 26.79 2.19
C GLU A 258 24.78 25.34 2.51
N LEU A 259 23.81 24.53 2.94
CA LEU A 259 23.99 23.09 3.17
C LEU A 259 24.14 22.34 1.85
N GLU A 260 23.36 22.70 0.83
CA GLU A 260 23.46 22.13 -0.53
C GLU A 260 24.80 22.45 -1.23
N ALA A 261 25.46 23.53 -0.82
CA ALA A 261 26.80 23.86 -1.32
C ALA A 261 27.91 22.99 -0.71
N LEU A 262 27.63 22.19 0.31
CA LEU A 262 28.60 21.28 0.93
C LEU A 262 28.81 20.04 0.07
N ASP A 263 30.04 19.48 0.11
CA ASP A 263 30.42 18.32 -0.68
C ASP A 263 29.58 17.08 -0.31
N GLY A 264 28.95 16.49 -1.31
CA GLY A 264 28.15 15.27 -1.17
C GLY A 264 26.68 15.48 -0.78
N ILE A 265 26.22 16.73 -0.60
CA ILE A 265 24.82 17.07 -0.31
C ILE A 265 24.13 17.54 -1.59
N GLN A 266 22.98 16.97 -1.89
CA GLN A 266 22.17 17.30 -3.07
C GLN A 266 21.01 18.24 -2.78
N SER A 267 20.32 17.99 -1.65
CA SER A 267 19.26 18.85 -1.18
C SER A 267 19.26 18.94 0.33
N ALA A 268 18.74 20.02 0.88
CA ALA A 268 18.60 20.24 2.31
C ALA A 268 17.22 20.81 2.60
N ARG A 269 16.54 20.26 3.63
CA ARG A 269 15.22 20.70 4.06
C ARG A 269 15.16 20.78 5.57
N LEU A 270 14.44 21.78 6.06
CA LEU A 270 14.13 21.93 7.47
C LEU A 270 12.68 21.54 7.72
N HIS A 271 12.46 20.63 8.66
CA HIS A 271 11.13 20.25 9.13
C HIS A 271 11.13 20.12 10.65
N ASN A 272 10.21 20.81 11.33
CA ASN A 272 10.07 20.76 12.81
C ASN A 272 11.40 20.90 13.57
N GLU A 273 12.26 21.84 13.19
CA GLU A 273 13.60 22.09 13.78
C GLU A 273 14.67 21.02 13.49
N GLU A 274 14.33 19.99 12.67
CA GLU A 274 15.26 18.97 12.18
C GLU A 274 15.60 19.20 10.72
N TRP A 275 16.87 19.06 10.39
CA TRP A 275 17.36 19.11 9.02
C TRP A 275 17.43 17.73 8.43
N ALA A 276 16.88 17.56 7.21
CA ALA A 276 17.03 16.37 6.38
C ALA A 276 17.86 16.71 5.13
N LEU A 277 18.95 16.00 4.93
CA LEU A 277 19.87 16.17 3.80
C LEU A 277 19.82 14.94 2.92
N GLU A 278 19.50 15.11 1.64
CA GLU A 278 19.66 14.07 0.63
C GLU A 278 21.12 14.05 0.19
N VAL A 279 21.79 12.88 0.31
CA VAL A 279 23.22 12.76 0.07
C VAL A 279 23.56 11.58 -0.84
N THR A 280 24.60 11.76 -1.67
CA THR A 280 25.09 10.68 -2.55
C THR A 280 26.10 9.79 -1.84
N GLU A 281 27.00 10.37 -1.04
CA GLU A 281 28.06 9.66 -0.33
C GLU A 281 28.18 10.14 1.12
N LEU A 282 27.78 9.31 2.08
CA LEU A 282 27.89 9.63 3.52
C LEU A 282 29.32 10.00 3.93
N ALA A 283 30.33 9.33 3.32
CA ALA A 283 31.73 9.55 3.63
C ALA A 283 32.21 10.99 3.31
N ARG A 284 31.53 11.71 2.42
CA ARG A 284 31.79 13.11 2.09
C ARG A 284 30.87 14.06 2.81
N ALA A 285 29.58 13.78 2.76
CA ALA A 285 28.55 14.67 3.30
C ALA A 285 28.65 14.85 4.81
N VAL A 286 28.77 13.76 5.57
CA VAL A 286 28.79 13.85 7.06
C VAL A 286 30.00 14.65 7.58
N PRO A 287 31.27 14.40 7.12
CA PRO A 287 32.38 15.25 7.53
C PRO A 287 32.30 16.70 7.09
N ALA A 288 31.65 16.99 5.93
CA ALA A 288 31.44 18.36 5.46
C ALA A 288 30.44 19.09 6.38
N LEU A 289 29.32 18.44 6.72
CA LEU A 289 28.34 18.96 7.66
C LEU A 289 28.95 19.24 9.03
N LEU A 290 29.66 18.27 9.62
CA LEU A 290 30.26 18.43 10.94
C LEU A 290 31.26 19.59 11.00
N ARG A 291 32.06 19.79 9.95
CA ARG A 291 32.97 20.95 9.83
C ARG A 291 32.20 22.26 9.77
N GLU A 292 31.10 22.32 9.06
CA GLU A 292 30.29 23.52 8.94
C GLU A 292 29.61 23.89 10.26
N LEU A 293 29.02 22.90 10.97
CA LEU A 293 28.45 23.11 12.29
C LEU A 293 29.51 23.62 13.28
N ALA A 294 30.69 22.99 13.30
CA ALA A 294 31.80 23.42 14.16
C ALA A 294 32.27 24.85 13.83
N ARG A 295 32.38 25.19 12.53
CA ARG A 295 32.76 26.55 12.07
C ARG A 295 31.80 27.62 12.58
N ARG A 296 30.49 27.30 12.67
CA ARG A 296 29.44 28.21 13.14
C ARG A 296 29.23 28.16 14.65
N GLY A 297 29.89 27.25 15.35
CA GLY A 297 29.71 27.05 16.79
C GLY A 297 28.36 26.43 17.15
N LEU A 298 27.74 25.74 16.22
CA LEU A 298 26.45 25.05 16.41
C LEU A 298 26.70 23.64 17.00
N PRO A 299 26.10 23.31 18.16
CA PRO A 299 26.26 21.97 18.74
C PRO A 299 25.39 20.97 17.99
N LEU A 300 25.93 19.81 17.66
CA LEU A 300 25.14 18.69 17.15
C LEU A 300 24.50 17.94 18.32
N GLU A 301 23.19 17.81 18.35
CA GLU A 301 22.48 17.01 19.35
C GLU A 301 22.22 15.60 18.86
N GLU A 302 21.70 15.46 17.65
CA GLU A 302 21.39 14.16 17.05
C GLU A 302 21.81 14.12 15.59
N LEU A 303 22.28 12.97 15.13
CA LEU A 303 22.55 12.68 13.74
C LEU A 303 22.19 11.23 13.43
N VAL A 304 21.23 11.06 12.53
CA VAL A 304 20.76 9.76 12.05
C VAL A 304 21.05 9.65 10.55
N THR A 305 21.42 8.47 10.10
CA THR A 305 21.60 8.20 8.66
C THR A 305 20.85 6.96 8.27
N HIS A 306 20.14 7.00 7.15
CA HIS A 306 19.46 5.84 6.58
C HIS A 306 19.54 5.84 5.05
N SER A 307 19.29 4.69 4.42
CA SER A 307 19.09 4.64 2.98
C SER A 307 17.80 5.32 2.59
N ALA A 308 17.78 6.01 1.45
CA ALA A 308 16.57 6.66 0.95
C ALA A 308 15.40 5.67 0.80
N THR A 309 14.21 6.09 1.17
CA THR A 309 12.97 5.31 1.23
C THR A 309 11.84 5.96 0.42
N LEU A 310 10.70 5.28 0.27
CA LEU A 310 9.49 5.91 -0.30
C LEU A 310 8.94 7.05 0.59
N GLU A 311 9.21 7.04 1.90
CA GLU A 311 8.82 8.13 2.79
C GLU A 311 9.58 9.42 2.40
N ASP A 312 10.87 9.33 2.12
CA ASP A 312 11.67 10.45 1.65
C ASP A 312 11.18 10.98 0.30
N VAL A 313 10.73 10.07 -0.60
CA VAL A 313 10.09 10.47 -1.87
C VAL A 313 8.83 11.29 -1.60
N PHE A 314 7.97 10.82 -0.70
CA PHE A 314 6.74 11.55 -0.36
C PHE A 314 7.05 12.92 0.23
N VAL A 315 7.95 13.00 1.20
CA VAL A 315 8.39 14.28 1.80
C VAL A 315 8.99 15.20 0.74
N SER A 316 9.80 14.66 -0.18
CA SER A 316 10.38 15.41 -1.28
C SER A 316 9.33 16.04 -2.19
N LEU A 317 8.27 15.31 -2.50
CA LEU A 317 7.20 15.77 -3.41
C LEU A 317 6.21 16.73 -2.74
N THR A 318 5.96 16.60 -1.44
CA THR A 318 4.88 17.30 -0.74
C THR A 318 5.36 18.35 0.27
N GLY A 319 6.61 18.26 0.71
CA GLY A 319 7.19 19.10 1.76
C GLY A 319 6.68 18.79 3.17
N ARG A 320 5.96 17.68 3.38
CA ARG A 320 5.38 17.29 4.69
C ARG A 320 5.53 15.79 4.94
N GLN A 321 5.60 15.39 6.21
CA GLN A 321 5.61 13.98 6.59
C GLN A 321 4.21 13.37 6.52
N LEU A 322 4.13 12.06 6.27
CA LEU A 322 2.86 11.32 6.22
C LEU A 322 2.08 11.34 7.54
N ARG A 323 2.78 11.49 8.67
CA ARG A 323 2.19 11.51 10.02
C ARG A 323 1.57 12.84 10.39
N ASP A 324 1.90 13.90 9.67
CA ASP A 324 1.45 15.28 9.92
C ASP A 324 0.26 15.68 9.03
N ALA A 325 -0.25 14.77 8.22
CA ALA A 325 -1.29 15.00 7.22
C ALA A 325 -2.67 14.49 7.65
#